data_92668ce0b3ecdfc6f370a9da1d473e1f
#
_entry.id   92668ce0b3ecdfc6f370a9da1d473e1f
#
_cell.length_a   1.000
_cell.length_b   1.000
_cell.length_c   1.000
_cell.angle_alpha   90.00
_cell.angle_beta   90.00
_cell.angle_gamma   90.00
#
_symmetry.space_group_name_H-M   'P 1'
#
loop_
_entity.id
_entity.type
_entity.pdbx_description
1 polymer ?
#
loop_
_entity_poly.entity_id
_entity_poly.type
_entity_poly.pdbx_seq_one_letter_code
_entity_poly.pdbx_strand_id
1 'polypeptide(L)'
;MKKYLIVALFFVSLSCTDKEAEHRKDLVRVAEEINEKCPKMLDSETRLDGIEVKDPNTLVYHYALIKLEKQNVDTFQFYKMLWPGIISNIKTSVEMKKLRENNTLIEYLYRDKSKDTIYTFRIGPEDYK
;
A
#
# COMPACT_ATOMS: atom_id res chain seq x y z
N MET A 1 40.29 36.80 30.38
CA MET A 1 39.66 36.40 29.12
C MET A 1 38.90 35.12 29.35
N LYS A 2 37.60 35.20 29.42
CA LYS A 2 36.73 34.00 29.57
C LYS A 2 36.29 33.56 28.19
N LYS A 3 36.79 32.40 27.74
CA LYS A 3 36.30 31.75 26.52
C LYS A 3 35.04 30.99 26.91
N TYR A 4 33.89 31.52 26.51
CA TYR A 4 32.64 30.77 26.63
C TYR A 4 32.57 29.76 25.48
N LEU A 5 32.76 28.51 25.81
CA LEU A 5 32.55 27.40 24.92
C LEU A 5 31.04 27.22 24.78
N ILE A 6 30.44 27.73 23.71
CA ILE A 6 29.05 27.43 23.39
C ILE A 6 29.03 26.02 22.84
N VAL A 7 28.69 25.07 23.71
CA VAL A 7 28.32 23.72 23.29
C VAL A 7 26.90 23.83 22.70
N ALA A 8 26.82 23.98 21.40
CA ALA A 8 25.56 23.83 20.68
C ALA A 8 25.15 22.37 20.76
N LEU A 9 24.21 22.10 21.66
CA LEU A 9 23.59 20.79 21.81
C LEU A 9 22.71 20.54 20.58
N PHE A 10 23.26 19.82 19.62
CA PHE A 10 22.53 19.34 18.45
C PHE A 10 21.61 18.20 18.92
N PHE A 11 20.41 18.55 19.35
CA PHE A 11 19.34 17.59 19.52
C PHE A 11 18.82 17.22 18.13
N VAL A 12 19.50 16.29 17.47
CA VAL A 12 18.98 15.65 16.28
C VAL A 12 17.81 14.76 16.69
N SER A 13 16.65 15.08 16.15
CA SER A 13 15.38 14.44 16.36
C SER A 13 15.41 12.95 15.98
N LEU A 14 15.75 12.09 16.93
CA LEU A 14 15.66 10.62 16.82
C LEU A 14 14.20 10.10 16.79
N SER A 15 13.21 10.98 17.07
CA SER A 15 11.81 10.57 17.21
C SER A 15 11.09 10.20 15.91
N CYS A 16 11.53 10.70 14.73
CA CYS A 16 10.91 10.36 13.45
C CYS A 16 11.29 8.97 12.96
N THR A 17 12.54 8.55 13.16
CA THR A 17 13.04 7.21 12.77
C THR A 17 12.38 6.09 13.54
N ASP A 18 12.07 6.28 14.83
CA ASP A 18 11.40 5.27 15.65
C ASP A 18 9.95 5.02 15.24
N LYS A 19 9.21 6.08 14.89
CA LYS A 19 7.82 5.97 14.40
C LYS A 19 7.74 5.29 13.04
N GLU A 20 8.66 5.59 12.14
CA GLU A 20 8.74 4.95 10.83
C GLU A 20 9.07 3.46 10.95
N ALA A 21 10.02 3.11 11.81
CA ALA A 21 10.39 1.71 12.09
C ALA A 21 9.24 0.94 12.74
N GLU A 22 8.49 1.54 13.66
CA GLU A 22 7.30 0.94 14.28
C GLU A 22 6.18 0.73 13.26
N HIS A 23 5.90 1.74 12.44
CA HIS A 23 4.91 1.63 11.37
C HIS A 23 5.27 0.51 10.39
N ARG A 24 6.54 0.40 9.99
CA ARG A 24 7.01 -0.68 9.11
C ARG A 24 6.78 -2.06 9.72
N LYS A 25 7.07 -2.24 11.01
CA LYS A 25 6.78 -3.50 11.72
C LYS A 25 5.28 -3.82 11.70
N ASP A 26 4.44 -2.82 11.88
CA ASP A 26 2.99 -2.98 11.78
C ASP A 26 2.56 -3.41 10.38
N LEU A 27 3.13 -2.80 9.32
CA LEU A 27 2.84 -3.20 7.93
C LEU A 27 3.23 -4.66 7.68
N VAL A 28 4.41 -5.07 8.11
CA VAL A 28 4.89 -6.46 7.97
C VAL A 28 3.96 -7.42 8.70
N ARG A 29 3.60 -7.14 9.94
CA ARG A 29 2.69 -7.98 10.73
C ARG A 29 1.31 -8.13 10.05
N VAL A 30 0.74 -7.02 9.58
CA VAL A 30 -0.56 -7.05 8.87
C VAL A 30 -0.45 -7.85 7.57
N ALA A 31 0.64 -7.69 6.82
CA ALA A 31 0.86 -8.45 5.60
C ALA A 31 0.99 -9.96 5.89
N GLU A 32 1.72 -10.35 6.92
CA GLU A 32 1.86 -11.75 7.35
C GLU A 32 0.50 -12.36 7.73
N GLU A 33 -0.29 -11.66 8.57
CA GLU A 33 -1.63 -12.12 8.99
C GLU A 33 -2.60 -12.32 7.82
N ILE A 34 -2.52 -11.47 6.79
CA ILE A 34 -3.34 -11.61 5.58
C ILE A 34 -2.81 -12.72 4.69
N ASN A 35 -1.48 -12.81 4.53
CA ASN A 35 -0.84 -13.81 3.69
C ASN A 35 -1.06 -15.25 4.19
N GLU A 36 -1.22 -15.46 5.49
CA GLU A 36 -1.59 -16.77 6.06
C GLU A 36 -2.94 -17.28 5.52
N LYS A 37 -3.82 -16.36 5.09
CA LYS A 37 -5.16 -16.67 4.56
C LYS A 37 -5.20 -16.63 3.03
N CYS A 38 -4.08 -16.32 2.38
CA CYS A 38 -3.96 -16.25 0.93
C CYS A 38 -3.47 -17.59 0.34
N PRO A 39 -3.80 -17.87 -0.93
CA PRO A 39 -4.69 -17.10 -1.79
C PRO A 39 -6.17 -17.20 -1.33
N LYS A 40 -6.90 -16.09 -1.45
CA LYS A 40 -8.29 -15.96 -1.02
C LYS A 40 -9.17 -15.42 -2.13
N MET A 41 -10.24 -16.12 -2.48
CA MET A 41 -11.27 -15.58 -3.38
C MET A 41 -12.04 -14.47 -2.68
N LEU A 42 -12.11 -13.29 -3.30
CA LEU A 42 -12.90 -12.14 -2.84
C LEU A 42 -14.30 -12.17 -3.44
N ASP A 43 -14.40 -12.61 -4.68
CA ASP A 43 -15.63 -12.89 -5.42
C ASP A 43 -15.38 -14.03 -6.43
N SER A 44 -16.31 -14.26 -7.36
CA SER A 44 -16.21 -15.34 -8.35
C SER A 44 -15.09 -15.18 -9.38
N GLU A 45 -14.47 -14.01 -9.47
CA GLU A 45 -13.51 -13.66 -10.51
C GLU A 45 -12.20 -13.07 -9.98
N THR A 46 -12.22 -12.54 -8.76
CA THR A 46 -11.09 -11.85 -8.13
C THR A 46 -10.52 -12.65 -6.96
N ARG A 47 -9.24 -12.93 -7.03
CA ARG A 47 -8.48 -13.59 -5.98
C ARG A 47 -7.41 -12.66 -5.41
N LEU A 48 -7.31 -12.56 -4.10
CA LEU A 48 -6.18 -11.94 -3.43
C LEU A 48 -5.09 -13.00 -3.26
N ASP A 49 -3.96 -12.82 -3.92
CA ASP A 49 -2.84 -13.76 -3.87
C ASP A 49 -1.91 -13.49 -2.69
N GLY A 50 -1.85 -12.25 -2.22
CA GLY A 50 -1.05 -11.85 -1.08
C GLY A 50 -0.82 -10.35 -1.02
N ILE A 51 -0.09 -9.96 0.03
CA ILE A 51 0.32 -8.58 0.27
C ILE A 51 1.84 -8.54 0.48
N GLU A 52 2.48 -7.54 -0.10
CA GLU A 52 3.91 -7.30 -0.01
C GLU A 52 4.18 -5.92 0.59
N VAL A 53 5.16 -5.85 1.49
CA VAL A 53 5.65 -4.58 2.03
C VAL A 53 6.93 -4.19 1.29
N LYS A 54 6.91 -3.04 0.62
CA LYS A 54 8.08 -2.45 -0.03
C LYS A 54 8.59 -1.25 0.74
N ASP A 55 9.90 -1.11 0.76
CA ASP A 55 10.57 0.02 1.37
C ASP A 55 10.36 1.33 0.57
N PRO A 56 10.28 2.47 1.23
CA PRO A 56 10.29 2.64 2.69
C PRO A 56 8.91 2.48 3.34
N ASN A 57 7.80 2.74 2.65
CA ASN A 57 6.45 2.82 3.19
C ASN A 57 5.40 2.54 2.10
N THR A 58 5.47 1.35 1.50
CA THR A 58 4.53 0.93 0.44
C THR A 58 3.94 -0.43 0.77
N LEU A 59 2.63 -0.55 0.61
CA LEU A 59 1.89 -1.79 0.74
C LEU A 59 1.31 -2.19 -0.61
N VAL A 60 1.66 -3.35 -1.12
CA VAL A 60 1.23 -3.86 -2.43
C VAL A 60 0.26 -5.01 -2.24
N TYR A 61 -0.95 -4.86 -2.78
CA TYR A 61 -1.96 -5.92 -2.85
C TYR A 61 -1.87 -6.60 -4.21
N HIS A 62 -1.66 -7.90 -4.22
CA HIS A 62 -1.56 -8.71 -5.42
C HIS A 62 -2.90 -9.39 -5.72
N TYR A 63 -3.62 -8.90 -6.72
CA TYR A 63 -4.89 -9.47 -7.17
C TYR A 63 -4.71 -10.25 -8.48
N ALA A 64 -5.41 -11.36 -8.60
CA ALA A 64 -5.54 -12.12 -9.83
C ALA A 64 -7.00 -12.13 -10.31
N LEU A 65 -7.21 -11.74 -11.58
CA LEU A 65 -8.48 -11.88 -12.28
C LEU A 65 -8.48 -13.20 -13.03
N ILE A 66 -9.02 -14.22 -12.38
CA ILE A 66 -8.84 -15.62 -12.78
C ILE A 66 -9.54 -16.04 -14.09
N LYS A 67 -10.44 -15.20 -14.61
CA LYS A 67 -11.18 -15.46 -15.84
C LYS A 67 -10.77 -14.54 -16.99
N LEU A 68 -9.96 -13.53 -16.75
CA LEU A 68 -9.56 -12.55 -17.77
C LEU A 68 -8.20 -12.88 -18.37
N GLU A 69 -8.03 -12.48 -19.62
CA GLU A 69 -6.75 -12.38 -20.31
C GLU A 69 -6.46 -10.92 -20.61
N LYS A 70 -5.25 -10.46 -20.34
CA LYS A 70 -4.80 -9.07 -20.53
C LYS A 70 -5.13 -8.52 -21.91
N GLN A 71 -4.93 -9.32 -22.95
CA GLN A 71 -5.20 -8.93 -24.34
C GLN A 71 -6.66 -8.55 -24.62
N ASN A 72 -7.58 -9.01 -23.76
CA ASN A 72 -9.03 -8.74 -23.88
C ASN A 72 -9.48 -7.58 -22.97
N VAL A 73 -8.55 -6.91 -22.26
CA VAL A 73 -8.85 -5.84 -21.32
C VAL A 73 -8.44 -4.49 -21.89
N ASP A 74 -9.41 -3.60 -22.06
CA ASP A 74 -9.14 -2.18 -22.25
C ASP A 74 -8.71 -1.57 -20.90
N THR A 75 -7.44 -1.24 -20.78
CA THR A 75 -6.85 -0.75 -19.52
C THR A 75 -7.40 0.61 -19.10
N PHE A 76 -7.81 1.45 -20.05
CA PHE A 76 -8.42 2.75 -19.73
C PHE A 76 -9.82 2.58 -19.14
N GLN A 77 -10.63 1.70 -19.72
CA GLN A 77 -11.96 1.40 -19.19
C GLN A 77 -11.84 0.67 -17.84
N PHE A 78 -10.88 -0.24 -17.70
CA PHE A 78 -10.58 -0.92 -16.44
C PHE A 78 -10.25 0.07 -15.33
N TYR A 79 -9.37 1.04 -15.61
CA TYR A 79 -9.06 2.12 -14.67
C TYR A 79 -10.31 2.92 -14.28
N LYS A 80 -11.06 3.41 -15.27
CA LYS A 80 -12.25 4.24 -15.03
C LYS A 80 -13.32 3.53 -14.20
N MET A 81 -13.46 2.24 -14.40
CA MET A 81 -14.44 1.42 -13.69
C MET A 81 -14.05 1.20 -12.21
N LEU A 82 -12.79 0.92 -11.93
CA LEU A 82 -12.34 0.55 -10.60
C LEU A 82 -11.91 1.73 -9.72
N TRP A 83 -11.32 2.77 -10.32
CA TRP A 83 -10.72 3.89 -9.58
C TRP A 83 -11.66 4.55 -8.57
N PRO A 84 -12.91 4.92 -8.90
CA PRO A 84 -13.79 5.58 -7.93
C PRO A 84 -14.07 4.74 -6.70
N GLY A 85 -14.27 3.43 -6.87
CA GLY A 85 -14.50 2.49 -5.77
C GLY A 85 -13.27 2.30 -4.90
N ILE A 86 -12.09 2.18 -5.51
CA ILE A 86 -10.81 2.06 -4.81
C ILE A 86 -10.57 3.28 -3.93
N ILE A 87 -10.67 4.48 -4.50
CA ILE A 87 -10.44 5.74 -3.77
C ILE A 87 -11.46 5.91 -2.65
N SER A 88 -12.74 5.65 -2.91
CA SER A 88 -13.77 5.73 -1.88
C SER A 88 -13.49 4.79 -0.72
N ASN A 89 -13.12 3.55 -0.99
CA ASN A 89 -12.76 2.57 0.03
C ASN A 89 -11.56 3.04 0.87
N ILE A 90 -10.48 3.47 0.23
CA ILE A 90 -9.28 3.92 0.93
C ILE A 90 -9.56 5.15 1.79
N LYS A 91 -10.38 6.09 1.32
CA LYS A 91 -10.75 7.30 2.07
C LYS A 91 -11.62 7.03 3.30
N THR A 92 -12.53 6.08 3.21
CA THR A 92 -13.61 5.90 4.18
C THR A 92 -13.45 4.69 5.09
N SER A 93 -12.73 3.67 4.67
CA SER A 93 -12.55 2.44 5.44
C SER A 93 -11.76 2.69 6.73
N VAL A 94 -12.26 2.14 7.83
CA VAL A 94 -11.59 2.17 9.13
C VAL A 94 -10.28 1.36 9.07
N GLU A 95 -10.26 0.27 8.32
CA GLU A 95 -9.07 -0.59 8.14
C GLU A 95 -7.93 0.15 7.47
N MET A 96 -8.23 1.10 6.57
CA MET A 96 -7.24 1.91 5.86
C MET A 96 -6.79 3.16 6.65
N LYS A 97 -7.42 3.45 7.79
CA LYS A 97 -7.13 4.67 8.57
C LYS A 97 -5.65 4.80 8.92
N LYS A 98 -5.05 3.73 9.43
CA LYS A 98 -3.63 3.73 9.85
C LYS A 98 -2.67 3.96 8.68
N LEU A 99 -2.99 3.43 7.50
CA LEU A 99 -2.23 3.65 6.28
C LEU A 99 -2.30 5.13 5.86
N ARG A 100 -3.50 5.73 5.89
CA ARG A 100 -3.67 7.15 5.57
C ARG A 100 -2.92 8.07 6.53
N GLU A 101 -2.99 7.79 7.83
CA GLU A 101 -2.31 8.58 8.89
C GLU A 101 -0.80 8.54 8.76
N ASN A 102 -0.25 7.44 8.26
CA ASN A 102 1.19 7.25 8.06
C ASN A 102 1.68 7.56 6.64
N ASN A 103 0.83 8.15 5.79
CA ASN A 103 1.17 8.51 4.40
C ASN A 103 1.66 7.32 3.57
N THR A 104 1.11 6.12 3.82
CA THR A 104 1.52 4.91 3.12
C THR A 104 1.11 4.97 1.66
N LEU A 105 2.03 4.66 0.76
CA LEU A 105 1.73 4.40 -0.64
C LEU A 105 1.07 3.03 -0.75
N ILE A 106 -0.09 2.97 -1.40
CA ILE A 106 -0.85 1.74 -1.58
C ILE A 106 -0.84 1.40 -3.06
N GLU A 107 -0.42 0.18 -3.39
CA GLU A 107 -0.46 -0.32 -4.75
C GLU A 107 -1.44 -1.48 -4.84
N TYR A 108 -2.35 -1.44 -5.83
CA TYR A 108 -3.20 -2.56 -6.22
C TYR A 108 -2.74 -3.09 -7.58
N LEU A 109 -2.06 -4.21 -7.55
CA LEU A 109 -1.51 -4.86 -8.73
C LEU A 109 -2.44 -5.97 -9.20
N TYR A 110 -3.08 -5.76 -10.34
CA TYR A 110 -3.98 -6.73 -10.98
C TYR A 110 -3.25 -7.50 -12.07
N ARG A 111 -3.30 -8.82 -11.97
CA ARG A 111 -2.79 -9.75 -12.99
C ARG A 111 -3.95 -10.55 -13.59
N ASP A 112 -3.74 -11.01 -14.81
CA ASP A 112 -4.66 -11.90 -15.49
C ASP A 112 -4.47 -13.38 -15.09
N LYS A 113 -5.24 -14.28 -15.69
CA LYS A 113 -5.14 -15.73 -15.42
C LYS A 113 -3.77 -16.33 -15.77
N SER A 114 -3.01 -15.69 -16.66
CA SER A 114 -1.66 -16.10 -17.10
C SER A 114 -0.55 -15.42 -16.29
N LYS A 115 -0.91 -14.64 -15.25
CA LYS A 115 -0.01 -13.83 -14.39
C LYS A 115 0.60 -12.61 -15.06
N ASP A 116 0.11 -12.20 -16.22
CA ASP A 116 0.51 -10.94 -16.86
C ASP A 116 -0.14 -9.75 -16.15
N THR A 117 0.63 -8.69 -15.92
CA THR A 117 0.11 -7.47 -15.30
C THR A 117 -0.88 -6.78 -16.23
N ILE A 118 -2.12 -6.62 -15.78
CA ILE A 118 -3.17 -5.84 -16.44
C ILE A 118 -2.97 -4.36 -16.11
N TYR A 119 -2.97 -4.03 -14.82
CA TYR A 119 -2.86 -2.66 -14.33
C TYR A 119 -2.32 -2.61 -12.90
N THR A 120 -1.63 -1.53 -12.57
CA THR A 120 -1.23 -1.21 -11.21
C THR A 120 -1.78 0.16 -10.82
N PHE A 121 -2.71 0.18 -9.87
CA PHE A 121 -3.15 1.42 -9.24
C PHE A 121 -2.14 1.81 -8.18
N ARG A 122 -1.66 3.05 -8.25
CA ARG A 122 -0.78 3.64 -7.23
C ARG A 122 -1.52 4.78 -6.56
N ILE A 123 -1.71 4.65 -5.26
CA ILE A 123 -2.55 5.55 -4.47
C ILE A 123 -1.70 6.12 -3.34
N GLY A 124 -1.44 7.39 -3.40
CA GLY A 124 -0.65 8.13 -2.42
C GLY A 124 -1.48 9.10 -1.58
N PRO A 125 -0.83 9.83 -0.66
CA PRO A 125 -1.48 10.82 0.20
C PRO A 125 -2.26 11.89 -0.56
N GLU A 126 -1.81 12.26 -1.75
CA GLU A 126 -2.47 13.23 -2.65
C GLU A 126 -3.85 12.75 -3.12
N ASP A 127 -4.07 11.44 -3.16
CA ASP A 127 -5.32 10.86 -3.64
C ASP A 127 -6.35 10.68 -2.52
N TYR A 128 -5.93 10.46 -1.28
CA TYR A 128 -6.81 10.09 -0.18
C TYR A 128 -6.88 11.08 0.98
N LYS A 129 -6.12 12.16 0.95
CA LYS A 129 -6.18 13.27 1.94
C LYS A 129 -7.14 14.38 1.56
#